data_fd84941b3a3ea08a5a41257d7fc3ac47
#
_entry.id   fd84941b3a3ea08a5a41257d7fc3ac47
#
_cell.length_a   1.000
_cell.length_b   1.000
_cell.length_c   1.000
_cell.angle_alpha   90.00
_cell.angle_beta   90.00
_cell.angle_gamma   90.00
#
_symmetry.space_group_name_H-M   'P 1'
#
loop_
_entity.id
_entity.type
_entity.pdbx_description
1 polymer ?
#
loop_
_entity_poly.entity_id
_entity_poly.type
_entity_poly.pdbx_seq_one_letter_code
_entity_poly.pdbx_strand_id
1 'polypeptide(L)'
;MKKEFYTCKNDRAFKEVFLNPNNSDLLKALLEFILKIKIDKLEIKKTELLSGNVNIKDKRVDALVYTGNKKIDIEINSQYEKYLNPRNTAYICNTYQSYTLVGKEYNQQTDIVQVNLTWGLGAEEDIMTKYMIMSENGKLFVKNFIIYEINMDYYNKLWYSKNEDEIKKNLYMIMLDLDKKELENMPKDDIVDKYITNVTIVNDNPEFQKYMSEEEDKKKIQNSLLSEAKETGYTSGINDGISKEKVSIAKNMLNKNISIEDISDITGLSVEAIENIK
;
A
#
# COMPACT_ATOMS: atom_id res chain seq x y z
N MET A 1 18.53 23.42 -3.24
CA MET A 1 17.31 22.69 -2.90
C MET A 1 17.29 22.44 -1.41
N LYS A 2 16.13 22.57 -0.75
CA LYS A 2 16.00 22.22 0.66
C LYS A 2 16.07 20.69 0.73
N LYS A 3 17.03 20.19 1.49
CA LYS A 3 17.22 18.75 1.67
C LYS A 3 16.06 18.21 2.50
N GLU A 4 15.27 17.30 1.95
CA GLU A 4 14.17 16.66 2.64
C GLU A 4 14.65 15.37 3.30
N PHE A 5 14.10 15.04 4.48
CA PHE A 5 14.41 13.83 5.20
C PHE A 5 13.30 12.79 4.97
N TYR A 6 13.64 11.69 4.33
CA TYR A 6 12.72 10.59 4.04
C TYR A 6 12.83 9.52 5.10
N THR A 7 11.72 9.26 5.79
CA THR A 7 11.60 8.16 6.77
C THR A 7 11.40 6.82 6.06
N CYS A 8 11.48 5.71 6.78
CA CYS A 8 11.22 4.38 6.23
C CYS A 8 9.73 4.08 5.95
N LYS A 9 8.82 5.04 6.16
CA LYS A 9 7.50 5.07 5.56
C LYS A 9 7.56 5.13 4.02
N ASN A 10 8.63 5.67 3.48
CA ASN A 10 8.93 5.61 2.06
C ASN A 10 9.61 4.27 1.73
N ASP A 11 9.06 3.52 0.76
CA ASP A 11 9.54 2.20 0.35
C ASP A 11 10.99 2.21 -0.14
N ARG A 12 11.41 3.27 -0.84
CA ARG A 12 12.79 3.41 -1.31
C ARG A 12 13.76 3.62 -0.15
N ALA A 13 13.42 4.49 0.80
CA ALA A 13 14.23 4.69 1.99
C ALA A 13 14.33 3.41 2.83
N PHE A 14 13.21 2.70 3.00
CA PHE A 14 13.20 1.39 3.67
C PHE A 14 14.16 0.40 3.00
N LYS A 15 14.10 0.26 1.67
CA LYS A 15 14.96 -0.63 0.89
C LYS A 15 16.44 -0.28 1.04
N GLU A 16 16.79 0.98 0.93
CA GLU A 16 18.20 1.43 1.07
C GLU A 16 18.76 1.17 2.48
N VAL A 17 17.92 1.30 3.53
CA VAL A 17 18.34 1.07 4.92
C VAL A 17 18.35 -0.43 5.25
N PHE A 18 17.25 -1.15 5.03
CA PHE A 18 17.04 -2.50 5.56
C PHE A 18 17.50 -3.63 4.61
N LEU A 19 17.53 -3.40 3.30
CA LEU A 19 17.98 -4.41 2.34
C LEU A 19 19.47 -4.32 2.00
N ASN A 20 20.17 -3.40 2.60
CA ASN A 20 21.62 -3.36 2.51
C ASN A 20 22.21 -4.58 3.24
N PRO A 21 23.04 -5.42 2.59
CA PRO A 21 23.62 -6.61 3.21
C PRO A 21 24.39 -6.34 4.52
N ASN A 22 24.96 -5.15 4.67
CA ASN A 22 25.68 -4.73 5.87
C ASN A 22 24.74 -4.40 7.05
N ASN A 23 23.42 -4.32 6.79
CA ASN A 23 22.39 -3.95 7.75
C ASN A 23 21.40 -5.08 8.01
N SER A 24 21.77 -6.32 7.71
CA SER A 24 20.89 -7.49 7.88
C SER A 24 20.43 -7.70 9.33
N ASP A 25 21.18 -7.21 10.31
CA ASP A 25 20.82 -7.20 11.73
C ASP A 25 19.67 -6.22 12.05
N LEU A 26 19.57 -5.07 11.36
CA LEU A 26 18.43 -4.16 11.48
C LEU A 26 17.13 -4.85 11.04
N LEU A 27 17.15 -5.47 9.86
CA LEU A 27 15.99 -6.19 9.34
C LEU A 27 15.64 -7.40 10.21
N LYS A 28 16.65 -8.11 10.70
CA LYS A 28 16.48 -9.22 11.63
C LYS A 28 15.79 -8.76 12.92
N ALA A 29 16.28 -7.69 13.56
CA ALA A 29 15.70 -7.15 14.79
C ALA A 29 14.24 -6.72 14.61
N LEU A 30 13.93 -6.05 13.49
CA LEU A 30 12.56 -5.67 13.13
C LEU A 30 11.64 -6.88 12.98
N LEU A 31 12.05 -7.92 12.26
CA LEU A 31 11.26 -9.12 12.04
C LEU A 31 11.12 -9.97 13.31
N GLU A 32 12.15 -10.09 14.14
CA GLU A 32 12.08 -10.73 15.44
C GLU A 32 11.09 -10.03 16.36
N PHE A 33 11.08 -8.69 16.32
CA PHE A 33 10.12 -7.89 17.08
C PHE A 33 8.68 -8.13 16.62
N ILE A 34 8.41 -8.09 15.30
CA ILE A 34 7.07 -8.26 14.75
C ILE A 34 6.56 -9.68 14.93
N LEU A 35 7.35 -10.67 14.54
CA LEU A 35 6.90 -12.06 14.48
C LEU A 35 7.01 -12.80 15.82
N LYS A 36 7.69 -12.20 16.81
CA LYS A 36 7.97 -12.80 18.12
C LYS A 36 8.67 -14.17 18.01
N ILE A 37 9.58 -14.28 17.08
CA ILE A 37 10.42 -15.47 16.84
C ILE A 37 11.89 -15.08 16.92
N LYS A 38 12.76 -16.05 17.16
CA LYS A 38 14.20 -15.86 17.01
C LYS A 38 14.63 -16.24 15.59
N ILE A 39 15.43 -15.41 14.96
CA ILE A 39 15.96 -15.60 13.61
C ILE A 39 17.46 -15.86 13.70
N ASP A 40 17.91 -17.07 13.37
CA ASP A 40 19.33 -17.41 13.38
C ASP A 40 20.04 -16.84 12.15
N LYS A 41 19.49 -17.09 10.98
CA LYS A 41 20.04 -16.63 9.69
C LYS A 41 18.96 -15.96 8.87
N LEU A 42 19.30 -14.84 8.25
CA LEU A 42 18.43 -14.09 7.36
C LEU A 42 19.11 -13.93 5.99
N GLU A 43 18.38 -14.21 4.93
CA GLU A 43 18.84 -14.06 3.56
C GLU A 43 17.87 -13.17 2.78
N ILE A 44 18.36 -12.02 2.30
CA ILE A 44 17.59 -11.11 1.47
C ILE A 44 17.62 -11.59 0.01
N LYS A 45 16.46 -11.71 -0.61
CA LYS A 45 16.30 -12.17 -2.01
C LYS A 45 15.91 -11.02 -2.93
N LYS A 46 16.02 -11.26 -4.25
CA LYS A 46 15.51 -10.33 -5.24
C LYS A 46 14.00 -10.12 -5.07
N THR A 47 13.58 -8.89 -5.16
CA THR A 47 12.19 -8.47 -4.92
C THR A 47 11.27 -8.59 -6.14
N GLU A 48 11.81 -8.94 -7.32
CA GLU A 48 11.01 -9.12 -8.54
C GLU A 48 10.46 -10.54 -8.61
N LEU A 49 9.13 -10.65 -8.67
CA LEU A 49 8.41 -11.89 -8.88
C LEU A 49 7.88 -11.90 -10.32
N LEU A 50 8.59 -12.59 -11.20
CA LEU A 50 8.23 -12.70 -12.62
C LEU A 50 7.02 -13.64 -12.76
N SER A 51 5.97 -13.18 -13.43
CA SER A 51 4.77 -13.99 -13.67
C SER A 51 4.97 -15.07 -14.74
N GLY A 52 5.96 -14.90 -15.61
CA GLY A 52 6.16 -15.76 -16.77
C GLY A 52 5.06 -15.66 -17.85
N ASN A 53 4.06 -14.79 -17.67
CA ASN A 53 2.94 -14.58 -18.58
C ASN A 53 2.78 -13.10 -18.90
N VAL A 54 2.87 -12.75 -20.20
CA VAL A 54 2.79 -11.34 -20.69
C VAL A 54 1.47 -10.63 -20.36
N ASN A 55 0.41 -11.35 -20.06
CA ASN A 55 -0.88 -10.79 -19.68
C ASN A 55 -1.04 -10.59 -18.14
N ILE A 56 -0.07 -11.04 -17.36
CA ILE A 56 -0.06 -10.87 -15.91
C ILE A 56 1.06 -9.89 -15.56
N LYS A 57 0.68 -8.80 -14.87
CA LYS A 57 1.65 -7.80 -14.42
C LYS A 57 2.69 -8.44 -13.51
N ASP A 58 3.98 -8.29 -13.85
CA ASP A 58 5.06 -8.64 -12.95
C ASP A 58 4.92 -7.87 -11.65
N LYS A 59 5.16 -8.57 -10.56
CA LYS A 59 4.97 -8.01 -9.21
C LYS A 59 6.33 -7.77 -8.58
N ARG A 60 6.46 -6.63 -7.95
CA ARG A 60 7.61 -6.30 -7.10
C ARG A 60 7.12 -6.22 -5.68
N VAL A 61 7.68 -7.06 -4.83
CA VAL A 61 7.52 -6.95 -3.38
C VAL A 61 8.58 -5.99 -2.84
N ASP A 62 8.29 -5.30 -1.77
CA ASP A 62 9.25 -4.33 -1.23
C ASP A 62 10.46 -5.02 -0.64
N ALA A 63 10.27 -6.11 0.10
CA ALA A 63 11.37 -6.95 0.56
C ALA A 63 10.96 -8.42 0.64
N LEU A 64 11.80 -9.32 0.13
CA LEU A 64 11.63 -10.76 0.26
C LEU A 64 12.79 -11.37 1.02
N VAL A 65 12.48 -12.05 2.11
CA VAL A 65 13.45 -12.54 3.08
C VAL A 65 13.23 -14.02 3.39
N TYR A 66 14.31 -14.76 3.49
CA TYR A 66 14.30 -16.18 3.88
C TYR A 66 14.96 -16.37 5.23
N THR A 67 14.30 -17.11 6.10
CA THR A 67 14.83 -17.47 7.41
C THR A 67 14.30 -18.83 7.87
N GLY A 68 15.19 -19.79 8.12
CA GLY A 68 14.81 -21.16 8.47
C GLY A 68 13.86 -21.75 7.43
N ASN A 69 12.64 -22.10 7.86
CA ASN A 69 11.57 -22.62 7.01
C ASN A 69 10.55 -21.55 6.61
N LYS A 70 10.87 -20.25 6.75
CA LYS A 70 9.94 -19.15 6.44
C LYS A 70 10.44 -18.32 5.27
N LYS A 71 9.47 -17.87 4.49
CA LYS A 71 9.64 -16.83 3.47
C LYS A 71 8.76 -15.69 3.84
N ILE A 72 9.38 -14.55 4.06
CA ILE A 72 8.74 -13.36 4.58
C ILE A 72 8.76 -12.30 3.49
N ASP A 73 7.59 -11.91 3.07
CA ASP A 73 7.33 -10.79 2.17
C ASP A 73 6.97 -9.58 3.02
N ILE A 74 7.66 -8.46 2.82
CA ILE A 74 7.41 -7.22 3.57
C ILE A 74 6.93 -6.17 2.58
N GLU A 75 5.79 -5.56 2.90
CA GLU A 75 5.16 -4.51 2.10
C GLU A 75 5.07 -3.20 2.89
N ILE A 76 5.53 -2.11 2.28
CA ILE A 76 5.50 -0.76 2.84
C ILE A 76 4.34 0.00 2.21
N ASN A 77 3.25 0.12 2.95
CA ASN A 77 2.04 0.79 2.49
C ASN A 77 1.96 2.19 3.12
N SER A 78 2.61 3.17 2.51
CA SER A 78 2.71 4.55 3.02
C SER A 78 1.35 5.23 3.22
N GLN A 79 0.29 4.69 2.63
CA GLN A 79 -1.09 5.13 2.80
C GLN A 79 -2.05 3.98 2.51
N TYR A 80 -3.11 3.85 3.34
CA TYR A 80 -4.19 2.90 3.09
C TYR A 80 -5.06 3.37 1.92
N GLU A 81 -5.33 2.45 0.98
CA GLU A 81 -6.16 2.70 -0.19
C GLU A 81 -7.19 1.57 -0.35
N LYS A 82 -8.32 1.88 -0.99
CA LYS A 82 -9.46 0.96 -1.20
C LYS A 82 -9.06 -0.44 -1.72
N TYR A 83 -8.04 -0.52 -2.58
CA TYR A 83 -7.61 -1.77 -3.23
C TYR A 83 -6.31 -2.33 -2.66
N LEU A 84 -5.85 -1.84 -1.51
CA LEU A 84 -4.60 -2.27 -0.88
C LEU A 84 -4.64 -3.76 -0.53
N ASN A 85 -5.66 -4.20 0.20
CA ASN A 85 -5.77 -5.61 0.62
C ASN A 85 -5.86 -6.59 -0.55
N PRO A 86 -6.68 -6.36 -1.62
CA PRO A 86 -6.63 -7.17 -2.83
C PRO A 86 -5.26 -7.21 -3.50
N ARG A 87 -4.53 -6.08 -3.52
CA ARG A 87 -3.17 -6.00 -4.07
C ARG A 87 -2.19 -6.85 -3.27
N ASN A 88 -2.14 -6.68 -1.96
CA ASN A 88 -1.27 -7.41 -1.05
C ASN A 88 -1.59 -8.92 -1.07
N THR A 89 -2.88 -9.29 -1.11
CA THR A 89 -3.30 -10.68 -1.29
C THR A 89 -2.76 -11.28 -2.59
N ALA A 90 -2.79 -10.52 -3.69
CA ALA A 90 -2.22 -10.99 -4.95
C ALA A 90 -0.69 -11.19 -4.87
N TYR A 91 0.03 -10.42 -4.04
CA TYR A 91 1.47 -10.57 -3.84
C TYR A 91 1.79 -11.86 -3.06
N ILE A 92 1.14 -12.08 -1.92
CA ILE A 92 1.38 -13.30 -1.14
C ILE A 92 0.96 -14.57 -1.92
N CYS A 93 -0.14 -14.52 -2.70
CA CYS A 93 -0.53 -15.64 -3.56
C CYS A 93 0.55 -15.96 -4.60
N ASN A 94 1.15 -14.97 -5.21
CA ASN A 94 2.24 -15.15 -6.16
C ASN A 94 3.49 -15.72 -5.47
N THR A 95 3.83 -15.21 -4.29
CA THR A 95 4.90 -15.73 -3.46
C THR A 95 4.63 -17.19 -3.09
N TYR A 96 3.42 -17.53 -2.67
CA TYR A 96 3.01 -18.91 -2.37
C TYR A 96 3.15 -19.83 -3.57
N GLN A 97 2.66 -19.44 -4.74
CA GLN A 97 2.72 -20.20 -5.98
C GLN A 97 4.17 -20.44 -6.45
N SER A 98 5.05 -19.43 -6.36
CA SER A 98 6.43 -19.52 -6.85
C SER A 98 7.27 -20.56 -6.11
N TYR A 99 6.79 -21.08 -4.97
CA TYR A 99 7.48 -22.06 -4.13
C TYR A 99 6.87 -23.46 -4.15
N THR A 100 5.83 -23.65 -4.94
CA THR A 100 5.30 -24.98 -5.22
C THR A 100 6.21 -25.65 -6.26
N LEU A 101 7.13 -26.49 -5.79
CA LEU A 101 8.08 -27.17 -6.68
C LEU A 101 7.45 -28.43 -7.27
N VAL A 102 7.59 -28.57 -8.60
CA VAL A 102 7.17 -29.78 -9.31
C VAL A 102 7.86 -31.00 -8.72
N GLY A 103 7.08 -32.03 -8.39
CA GLY A 103 7.59 -33.29 -7.87
C GLY A 103 7.91 -33.31 -6.37
N LYS A 104 7.60 -32.26 -5.61
CA LYS A 104 7.68 -32.26 -4.14
C LYS A 104 6.31 -32.37 -3.49
N GLU A 105 6.27 -32.97 -2.31
CA GLU A 105 5.04 -33.07 -1.52
C GLU A 105 4.63 -31.70 -0.96
N TYR A 106 3.35 -31.37 -1.00
CA TYR A 106 2.81 -30.11 -0.49
C TYR A 106 2.99 -29.93 1.04
N ASN A 107 3.13 -31.01 1.79
CA ASN A 107 3.37 -30.97 3.24
C ASN A 107 4.77 -30.48 3.63
N GLN A 108 5.71 -30.42 2.68
CA GLN A 108 7.07 -29.88 2.87
C GLN A 108 7.19 -28.39 2.53
N GLN A 109 6.07 -27.72 2.30
CA GLN A 109 6.09 -26.31 1.98
C GLN A 109 6.56 -25.45 3.17
N THR A 110 7.36 -24.47 2.82
CA THR A 110 7.81 -23.43 3.74
C THR A 110 6.62 -22.54 4.15
N ASP A 111 6.64 -22.03 5.37
CA ASP A 111 5.68 -20.99 5.77
C ASP A 111 5.87 -19.73 4.94
N ILE A 112 4.81 -19.27 4.32
CA ILE A 112 4.75 -17.99 3.59
C ILE A 112 4.08 -16.98 4.50
N VAL A 113 4.83 -15.96 4.83
CA VAL A 113 4.40 -14.88 5.73
C VAL A 113 4.47 -13.57 4.96
N GLN A 114 3.41 -12.79 4.98
CA GLN A 114 3.43 -11.41 4.52
C GLN A 114 3.31 -10.49 5.74
N VAL A 115 4.15 -9.47 5.79
CA VAL A 115 4.14 -8.42 6.81
C VAL A 115 3.86 -7.10 6.10
N ASN A 116 2.69 -6.54 6.35
CA ASN A 116 2.28 -5.26 5.81
C ASN A 116 2.51 -4.19 6.88
N LEU A 117 3.37 -3.22 6.62
CA LEU A 117 3.51 -2.01 7.43
C LEU A 117 2.63 -0.94 6.81
N THR A 118 1.48 -0.64 7.42
CA THR A 118 0.45 0.19 6.78
C THR A 118 0.15 1.46 7.59
N TRP A 119 0.23 2.60 6.91
CA TRP A 119 -0.20 3.90 7.38
C TRP A 119 -1.57 4.27 6.79
N GLY A 120 -2.33 5.09 7.52
CA GLY A 120 -3.66 5.55 7.09
C GLY A 120 -4.81 4.63 7.46
N LEU A 121 -4.59 3.65 8.35
CA LEU A 121 -5.65 2.81 8.95
C LEU A 121 -6.43 3.55 10.04
N GLY A 122 -5.79 4.52 10.70
CA GLY A 122 -6.32 5.18 11.89
C GLY A 122 -5.78 4.56 13.19
N ALA A 123 -5.36 5.42 14.10
CA ALA A 123 -4.65 5.00 15.31
C ALA A 123 -5.54 4.29 16.37
N GLU A 124 -6.85 4.26 16.17
CA GLU A 124 -7.81 3.57 17.04
C GLU A 124 -8.09 2.12 16.62
N GLU A 125 -7.64 1.72 15.40
CA GLU A 125 -7.75 0.35 14.92
C GLU A 125 -6.74 -0.58 15.61
N ASP A 126 -6.92 -1.88 15.45
CA ASP A 126 -6.04 -2.89 16.04
C ASP A 126 -4.56 -2.63 15.68
N ILE A 127 -3.68 -2.77 16.67
CA ILE A 127 -2.23 -2.55 16.50
C ILE A 127 -1.65 -3.53 15.47
N MET A 128 -2.10 -4.78 15.54
CA MET A 128 -1.67 -5.84 14.64
C MET A 128 -2.78 -6.88 14.48
N THR A 129 -3.15 -7.13 13.24
CA THR A 129 -4.10 -8.19 12.90
C THR A 129 -3.40 -9.31 12.15
N LYS A 130 -3.62 -10.54 12.58
CA LYS A 130 -3.10 -11.74 11.92
C LYS A 130 -4.22 -12.42 11.14
N TYR A 131 -4.05 -12.51 9.83
CA TYR A 131 -4.98 -13.22 8.94
C TYR A 131 -4.44 -14.60 8.58
N MET A 132 -5.35 -15.58 8.53
CA MET A 132 -5.09 -16.97 8.17
C MET A 132 -6.27 -17.53 7.40
N ILE A 133 -6.05 -18.56 6.59
CA ILE A 133 -7.14 -19.24 5.87
C ILE A 133 -7.80 -20.26 6.80
N MET A 134 -9.05 -20.04 7.15
CA MET A 134 -9.82 -20.92 8.03
C MET A 134 -11.30 -20.96 7.66
N SER A 135 -12.01 -21.96 8.15
CA SER A 135 -13.47 -22.09 8.01
C SER A 135 -14.19 -21.06 8.89
N GLU A 136 -15.48 -20.86 8.65
CA GLU A 136 -16.36 -20.01 9.47
C GLU A 136 -16.34 -20.39 10.96
N ASN A 137 -16.13 -21.66 11.28
CA ASN A 137 -16.06 -22.18 12.65
C ASN A 137 -14.63 -22.13 13.24
N GLY A 138 -13.71 -21.39 12.60
CA GLY A 138 -12.34 -21.20 13.09
C GLY A 138 -11.41 -22.40 12.87
N LYS A 139 -11.80 -23.41 12.08
CA LYS A 139 -10.92 -24.52 11.74
C LYS A 139 -9.91 -24.09 10.69
N LEU A 140 -8.63 -24.16 11.03
CA LEU A 140 -7.53 -23.81 10.15
C LEU A 140 -7.53 -24.72 8.90
N PHE A 141 -7.57 -24.09 7.71
CA PHE A 141 -7.50 -24.82 6.42
C PHE A 141 -6.07 -24.98 5.94
N VAL A 142 -5.29 -23.88 5.97
CA VAL A 142 -3.88 -23.85 5.61
C VAL A 142 -3.10 -23.12 6.70
N LYS A 143 -2.08 -23.77 7.28
CA LYS A 143 -1.29 -23.19 8.39
C LYS A 143 -0.08 -22.35 7.95
N ASN A 144 0.37 -22.54 6.71
CA ASN A 144 1.58 -21.95 6.16
C ASN A 144 1.31 -20.74 5.25
N PHE A 145 0.14 -20.10 5.35
CA PHE A 145 -0.25 -18.89 4.67
C PHE A 145 -0.71 -17.88 5.72
N ILE A 146 0.11 -16.86 5.99
CA ILE A 146 -0.09 -15.94 7.11
C ILE A 146 0.14 -14.51 6.64
N ILE A 147 -0.77 -13.60 6.96
CA ILE A 147 -0.60 -12.16 6.75
C ILE A 147 -0.64 -11.46 8.11
N TYR A 148 0.34 -10.63 8.37
CA TYR A 148 0.34 -9.67 9.47
C TYR A 148 0.08 -8.28 8.91
N GLU A 149 -1.01 -7.66 9.34
CA GLU A 149 -1.29 -6.24 9.08
C GLU A 149 -0.89 -5.45 10.32
N ILE A 150 0.08 -4.56 10.17
CA ILE A 150 0.65 -3.75 11.24
C ILE A 150 0.20 -2.31 11.07
N ASN A 151 -0.52 -1.78 12.06
CA ASN A 151 -1.01 -0.42 12.07
C ASN A 151 0.08 0.57 12.50
N MET A 152 0.68 1.25 11.54
CA MET A 152 1.77 2.21 11.81
C MET A 152 1.27 3.51 12.43
N ASP A 153 0.00 3.89 12.23
CA ASP A 153 -0.58 5.09 12.85
C ASP A 153 -0.67 4.95 14.38
N TYR A 154 -0.83 3.71 14.89
CA TYR A 154 -0.77 3.44 16.32
C TYR A 154 0.61 3.80 16.89
N TYR A 155 1.71 3.39 16.25
CA TYR A 155 3.06 3.65 16.72
C TYR A 155 3.42 5.13 16.64
N ASN A 156 2.91 5.82 15.62
CA ASN A 156 3.04 7.26 15.51
C ASN A 156 2.30 7.99 16.66
N LYS A 157 1.04 7.62 16.94
CA LYS A 157 0.29 8.14 18.10
C LYS A 157 1.00 7.83 19.42
N LEU A 158 1.56 6.62 19.56
CA LEU A 158 2.29 6.21 20.75
C LEU A 158 3.50 7.11 21.03
N TRP A 159 4.27 7.49 20.02
CA TRP A 159 5.39 8.42 20.17
C TRP A 159 4.96 9.74 20.80
N TYR A 160 3.86 10.32 20.35
CA TYR A 160 3.35 11.58 20.88
C TYR A 160 2.60 11.46 22.21
N SER A 161 2.29 10.25 22.66
CA SER A 161 1.61 10.00 23.94
C SER A 161 2.49 10.27 25.15
N LYS A 162 3.83 10.34 24.97
CA LYS A 162 4.84 10.48 26.02
C LYS A 162 4.83 9.36 27.09
N ASN A 163 4.27 8.21 26.76
CA ASN A 163 4.35 7.02 27.59
C ASN A 163 5.70 6.33 27.39
N GLU A 164 6.69 6.71 28.20
CA GLU A 164 8.07 6.26 28.06
C GLU A 164 8.23 4.74 28.08
N ASP A 165 7.48 4.03 28.92
CA ASP A 165 7.60 2.58 29.04
C ASP A 165 7.09 1.86 27.77
N GLU A 166 5.98 2.32 27.22
CA GLU A 166 5.45 1.78 25.97
C GLU A 166 6.31 2.19 24.77
N ILE A 167 6.86 3.39 24.76
CA ILE A 167 7.82 3.85 23.73
C ILE A 167 9.04 2.94 23.73
N LYS A 168 9.65 2.67 24.90
CA LYS A 168 10.82 1.78 25.04
C LYS A 168 10.55 0.36 24.53
N LYS A 169 9.34 -0.16 24.74
CA LYS A 169 8.94 -1.49 24.25
C LYS A 169 8.75 -1.56 22.74
N ASN A 170 8.51 -0.43 22.08
CA ASN A 170 8.10 -0.36 20.67
C ASN A 170 9.07 0.46 19.78
N LEU A 171 10.31 0.65 20.22
CA LEU A 171 11.31 1.49 19.56
C LEU A 171 11.48 1.16 18.08
N TYR A 172 11.54 -0.12 17.71
CA TYR A 172 11.83 -0.57 16.34
C TYR A 172 10.70 -0.28 15.35
N MET A 173 9.47 -0.13 15.84
CA MET A 173 8.34 0.27 15.01
C MET A 173 8.24 1.80 14.92
N ILE A 174 8.42 2.46 16.06
CA ILE A 174 8.33 3.92 16.18
C ILE A 174 9.39 4.60 15.30
N MET A 175 10.64 4.13 15.32
CA MET A 175 11.75 4.73 14.56
C MET A 175 11.50 4.82 13.05
N LEU A 176 10.60 3.98 12.50
CA LEU A 176 10.40 3.90 11.04
C LEU A 176 9.75 5.15 10.43
N ASP A 177 9.04 5.97 11.24
CA ASP A 177 8.33 7.16 10.76
C ASP A 177 8.71 8.46 11.48
N LEU A 178 9.81 8.46 12.24
CA LEU A 178 10.31 9.65 12.91
C LEU A 178 11.22 10.48 12.01
N ASP A 179 11.06 11.80 12.07
CA ASP A 179 11.99 12.72 11.43
C ASP A 179 13.37 12.75 12.12
N LYS A 180 14.33 13.47 11.50
CA LYS A 180 15.72 13.52 12.02
C LYS A 180 15.79 14.04 13.46
N LYS A 181 15.00 15.07 13.80
CA LYS A 181 15.03 15.68 15.14
C LYS A 181 14.41 14.76 16.19
N GLU A 182 13.36 14.06 15.82
CA GLU A 182 12.68 13.08 16.66
C GLU A 182 13.58 11.88 16.94
N LEU A 183 14.26 11.36 15.90
CA LEU A 183 15.24 10.26 16.03
C LEU A 183 16.41 10.63 16.96
N GLU A 184 16.88 11.87 16.95
CA GLU A 184 17.93 12.35 17.85
C GLU A 184 17.51 12.30 19.33
N ASN A 185 16.20 12.44 19.61
CA ASN A 185 15.62 12.54 20.96
C ASN A 185 14.99 11.23 21.46
N MET A 186 14.88 10.19 20.63
CA MET A 186 14.29 8.93 21.07
C MET A 186 15.24 8.12 21.98
N PRO A 187 14.70 7.24 22.87
CA PRO A 187 15.52 6.29 23.61
C PRO A 187 16.30 5.39 22.64
N LYS A 188 17.53 5.05 22.98
CA LYS A 188 18.47 4.37 22.10
C LYS A 188 18.93 3.04 22.67
N ASP A 189 19.14 2.10 21.77
CA ASP A 189 19.92 0.88 21.92
C ASP A 189 20.80 0.71 20.67
N ASP A 190 21.60 -0.34 20.63
CA ASP A 190 22.55 -0.58 19.53
C ASP A 190 21.83 -0.66 18.15
N ILE A 191 20.62 -1.18 18.09
CA ILE A 191 19.83 -1.29 16.86
C ILE A 191 19.29 0.07 16.42
N VAL A 192 18.75 0.85 17.37
CA VAL A 192 18.25 2.20 17.10
C VAL A 192 19.39 3.13 16.66
N ASP A 193 20.54 3.10 17.33
CA ASP A 193 21.71 3.91 16.94
C ASP A 193 22.23 3.53 15.55
N LYS A 194 22.25 2.23 15.24
CA LYS A 194 22.59 1.74 13.90
C LYS A 194 21.58 2.20 12.86
N TYR A 195 20.28 2.14 13.17
CA TYR A 195 19.22 2.61 12.28
C TYR A 195 19.39 4.11 11.99
N ILE A 196 19.53 4.95 13.02
CA ILE A 196 19.72 6.40 12.88
C ILE A 196 20.93 6.71 11.98
N THR A 197 22.03 6.03 12.20
CA THR A 197 23.23 6.18 11.38
C THR A 197 22.93 5.87 9.91
N ASN A 198 22.30 4.74 9.63
CA ASN A 198 22.06 4.30 8.25
C ASN A 198 21.01 5.13 7.53
N VAL A 199 19.88 5.48 8.18
CA VAL A 199 18.86 6.35 7.56
C VAL A 199 19.42 7.75 7.30
N THR A 200 20.33 8.24 8.14
CA THR A 200 21.02 9.51 7.90
C THR A 200 21.96 9.41 6.71
N ILE A 201 22.77 8.36 6.60
CA ILE A 201 23.65 8.12 5.44
C ILE A 201 22.84 8.07 4.14
N VAL A 202 21.72 7.35 4.13
CA VAL A 202 20.82 7.27 2.95
C VAL A 202 20.31 8.66 2.59
N ASN A 203 19.80 9.42 3.56
CA ASN A 203 19.30 10.76 3.34
C ASN A 203 20.40 11.78 2.96
N ASP A 204 21.65 11.53 3.35
CA ASP A 204 22.79 12.37 2.99
C ASP A 204 23.35 12.05 1.60
N ASN A 205 22.96 10.94 0.98
CA ASN A 205 23.40 10.54 -0.35
C ASN A 205 22.78 11.46 -1.44
N PRO A 206 23.59 12.17 -2.25
CA PRO A 206 23.08 13.05 -3.29
C PRO A 206 22.28 12.34 -4.39
N GLU A 207 22.65 11.09 -4.73
CA GLU A 207 21.96 10.30 -5.74
C GLU A 207 20.57 9.89 -5.24
N PHE A 208 20.45 9.50 -3.97
CA PHE A 208 19.16 9.21 -3.34
C PHE A 208 18.26 10.47 -3.34
N GLN A 209 18.77 11.62 -2.92
CA GLN A 209 18.02 12.88 -2.91
C GLN A 209 17.56 13.28 -4.33
N LYS A 210 18.41 13.12 -5.32
CA LYS A 210 18.07 13.38 -6.71
C LYS A 210 16.96 12.45 -7.20
N TYR A 211 17.09 11.15 -6.95
CA TYR A 211 16.07 10.15 -7.31
C TYR A 211 14.71 10.49 -6.66
N MET A 212 14.68 10.81 -5.37
CA MET A 212 13.46 11.16 -4.64
C MET A 212 12.80 12.41 -5.20
N SER A 213 13.57 13.45 -5.52
CA SER A 213 13.06 14.67 -6.15
C SER A 213 12.43 14.39 -7.52
N GLU A 214 13.04 13.56 -8.36
CA GLU A 214 12.50 13.15 -9.65
C GLU A 214 11.20 12.34 -9.51
N GLU A 215 11.11 11.46 -8.51
CA GLU A 215 9.89 10.68 -8.23
C GLU A 215 8.74 11.56 -7.72
N GLU A 216 9.02 12.55 -6.88
CA GLU A 216 8.03 13.52 -6.42
C GLU A 216 7.49 14.36 -7.57
N ASP A 217 8.34 14.79 -8.48
CA ASP A 217 7.91 15.55 -9.65
C ASP A 217 7.04 14.72 -10.59
N LYS A 218 7.38 13.44 -10.80
CA LYS A 218 6.53 12.50 -11.54
C LYS A 218 5.16 12.33 -10.87
N LYS A 219 5.12 12.16 -9.55
CA LYS A 219 3.85 12.06 -8.80
C LYS A 219 3.01 13.32 -8.91
N LYS A 220 3.61 14.51 -8.84
CA LYS A 220 2.90 15.80 -9.03
C LYS A 220 2.25 15.87 -10.41
N ILE A 221 3.00 15.52 -11.47
CA ILE A 221 2.48 15.49 -12.84
C ILE A 221 1.32 14.49 -12.96
N GLN A 222 1.50 13.27 -12.44
CA GLN A 222 0.46 12.24 -12.47
C GLN A 222 -0.80 12.67 -11.72
N ASN A 223 -0.66 13.29 -10.54
CA ASN A 223 -1.79 13.80 -9.77
C ASN A 223 -2.52 14.93 -10.49
N SER A 224 -1.79 15.81 -11.19
CA SER A 224 -2.38 16.86 -12.01
C SER A 224 -3.22 16.28 -13.15
N LEU A 225 -2.68 15.31 -13.88
CA LEU A 225 -3.39 14.63 -14.97
C LEU A 225 -4.63 13.86 -14.47
N LEU A 226 -4.53 13.24 -13.30
CA LEU A 226 -5.67 12.55 -12.67
C LEU A 226 -6.76 13.53 -12.25
N SER A 227 -6.39 14.69 -11.72
CA SER A 227 -7.33 15.74 -11.33
C SER A 227 -8.08 16.29 -12.56
N GLU A 228 -7.36 16.56 -13.65
CA GLU A 228 -7.94 17.01 -14.91
C GLU A 228 -8.90 15.97 -15.51
N ALA A 229 -8.50 14.67 -15.51
CA ALA A 229 -9.35 13.59 -15.97
C ALA A 229 -10.63 13.42 -15.13
N LYS A 230 -10.54 13.61 -13.81
CA LYS A 230 -11.71 13.59 -12.91
C LYS A 230 -12.66 14.74 -13.20
N GLU A 231 -12.15 15.95 -13.36
CA GLU A 231 -12.95 17.14 -13.65
C GLU A 231 -13.66 17.01 -15.00
N THR A 232 -12.93 16.56 -16.02
CA THR A 232 -13.49 16.30 -17.35
C THR A 232 -14.57 15.22 -17.31
N GLY A 233 -14.29 14.11 -16.62
CA GLY A 233 -15.26 13.02 -16.47
C GLY A 233 -16.51 13.43 -15.69
N TYR A 234 -16.36 14.24 -14.64
CA TYR A 234 -17.48 14.76 -13.86
C TYR A 234 -18.36 15.69 -14.70
N THR A 235 -17.74 16.62 -15.44
CA THR A 235 -18.44 17.58 -16.32
C THR A 235 -19.18 16.84 -17.45
N SER A 236 -18.50 15.86 -18.09
CA SER A 236 -19.13 15.05 -19.11
C SER A 236 -20.31 14.24 -18.56
N GLY A 237 -20.14 13.62 -17.37
CA GLY A 237 -21.20 12.84 -16.73
C GLY A 237 -22.44 13.68 -16.36
N ILE A 238 -22.25 14.91 -15.90
CA ILE A 238 -23.37 15.85 -15.65
C ILE A 238 -24.10 16.19 -16.96
N ASN A 239 -23.37 16.54 -18.01
CA ASN A 239 -23.95 16.91 -19.30
C ASN A 239 -24.72 15.73 -19.94
N ASP A 240 -24.16 14.52 -19.85
CA ASP A 240 -24.81 13.29 -20.29
C ASP A 240 -26.08 13.00 -19.48
N GLY A 241 -26.03 13.21 -18.15
CA GLY A 241 -27.18 13.08 -17.27
C GLY A 241 -28.32 14.05 -17.62
N ILE A 242 -27.98 15.32 -17.78
CA ILE A 242 -28.95 16.36 -18.20
C ILE A 242 -29.57 16.04 -19.56
N SER A 243 -28.76 15.60 -20.51
CA SER A 243 -29.20 15.25 -21.84
C SER A 243 -30.19 14.04 -21.81
N LYS A 244 -29.88 12.99 -21.06
CA LYS A 244 -30.72 11.82 -20.86
C LYS A 244 -32.04 12.18 -20.16
N GLU A 245 -32.00 13.07 -19.19
CA GLU A 245 -33.19 13.54 -18.46
C GLU A 245 -34.13 14.34 -19.40
N LYS A 246 -33.58 15.26 -20.19
CA LYS A 246 -34.34 16.01 -21.19
C LYS A 246 -35.06 15.09 -22.18
N VAL A 247 -34.38 14.06 -22.68
CA VAL A 247 -34.95 13.05 -23.55
C VAL A 247 -36.06 12.25 -22.84
N SER A 248 -35.88 11.91 -21.58
CA SER A 248 -36.88 11.19 -20.77
C SER A 248 -38.15 12.03 -20.56
N ILE A 249 -37.96 13.33 -20.22
CA ILE A 249 -39.03 14.29 -20.05
C ILE A 249 -39.80 14.45 -21.37
N ALA A 250 -39.09 14.65 -22.49
CA ALA A 250 -39.72 14.80 -23.82
C ALA A 250 -40.55 13.57 -24.20
N LYS A 251 -40.08 12.35 -23.93
CA LYS A 251 -40.85 11.10 -24.11
C LYS A 251 -42.15 11.09 -23.31
N ASN A 252 -42.07 11.49 -22.04
CA ASN A 252 -43.23 11.54 -21.17
C ASN A 252 -44.27 12.58 -21.63
N MET A 253 -43.81 13.71 -22.17
CA MET A 253 -44.65 14.77 -22.70
C MET A 253 -45.31 14.37 -24.01
N LEU A 254 -44.59 13.69 -24.91
CA LEU A 254 -45.16 13.10 -26.15
C LEU A 254 -46.25 12.12 -25.84
N ASN A 255 -46.08 11.23 -24.85
CA ASN A 255 -47.08 10.28 -24.40
C ASN A 255 -48.35 10.94 -23.83
N LYS A 256 -48.26 12.21 -23.43
CA LYS A 256 -49.40 13.03 -22.96
C LYS A 256 -49.98 13.92 -24.05
N ASN A 257 -49.59 13.72 -25.32
CA ASN A 257 -50.03 14.48 -26.49
C ASN A 257 -49.72 16.01 -26.38
N ILE A 258 -48.63 16.40 -25.75
CA ILE A 258 -48.17 17.79 -25.75
C ILE A 258 -47.52 18.08 -27.11
N SER A 259 -47.69 19.33 -27.60
CA SER A 259 -47.16 19.72 -28.91
C SER A 259 -45.61 19.65 -28.95
N ILE A 260 -45.03 19.37 -30.11
CA ILE A 260 -43.57 19.29 -30.26
C ILE A 260 -42.92 20.67 -29.97
N GLU A 261 -43.61 21.73 -30.35
CA GLU A 261 -43.17 23.12 -30.08
C GLU A 261 -43.07 23.37 -28.58
N ASP A 262 -44.10 23.02 -27.79
CA ASP A 262 -44.13 23.18 -26.36
C ASP A 262 -43.06 22.31 -25.68
N ILE A 263 -42.86 21.07 -26.17
CA ILE A 263 -41.78 20.18 -25.65
C ILE A 263 -40.42 20.79 -25.94
N SER A 264 -40.21 21.38 -27.11
CA SER A 264 -38.95 22.05 -27.46
C SER A 264 -38.65 23.22 -26.52
N ASP A 265 -39.66 24.05 -26.28
CA ASP A 265 -39.56 25.23 -25.40
C ASP A 265 -39.23 24.82 -23.94
N ILE A 266 -39.86 23.77 -23.44
CA ILE A 266 -39.71 23.31 -22.05
C ILE A 266 -38.37 22.58 -21.84
N THR A 267 -37.99 21.69 -22.79
CA THR A 267 -36.78 20.85 -22.61
C THR A 267 -35.51 21.47 -23.18
N GLY A 268 -35.65 22.43 -24.12
CA GLY A 268 -34.54 22.97 -24.90
C GLY A 268 -33.95 21.97 -25.89
N LEU A 269 -34.67 20.90 -26.23
CA LEU A 269 -34.32 19.99 -27.32
C LEU A 269 -34.81 20.56 -28.66
N SER A 270 -34.08 20.32 -29.74
CA SER A 270 -34.53 20.74 -31.05
C SER A 270 -35.76 19.90 -31.49
N VAL A 271 -36.63 20.52 -32.33
CA VAL A 271 -37.80 19.83 -32.91
C VAL A 271 -37.39 18.53 -33.58
N GLU A 272 -36.33 18.53 -34.36
CA GLU A 272 -35.75 17.37 -35.02
C GLU A 272 -35.32 16.26 -34.02
N ALA A 273 -34.71 16.65 -32.89
CA ALA A 273 -34.35 15.71 -31.83
C ALA A 273 -35.62 15.07 -31.20
N ILE A 274 -36.68 15.84 -31.00
CA ILE A 274 -37.92 15.36 -30.42
C ILE A 274 -38.65 14.42 -31.40
N GLU A 275 -38.66 14.71 -32.69
CA GLU A 275 -39.24 13.83 -33.73
C GLU A 275 -38.51 12.47 -33.80
N ASN A 276 -37.18 12.45 -33.59
CA ASN A 276 -36.40 11.21 -33.56
C ASN A 276 -36.57 10.40 -32.24
N ILE A 277 -37.26 10.93 -31.25
CA ILE A 277 -37.57 10.25 -30.00
C ILE A 277 -38.89 9.39 -30.15
N LYS A 278 -39.75 9.72 -31.10
CA LYS A 278 -40.94 8.93 -31.38
C LYS A 278 -40.60 7.52 -31.84
#